data_99f727a3e4145495322fe998da5310d4
#
_entry.id   99f727a3e4145495322fe998da5310d4
#
_cell.length_a   1.000
_cell.length_b   1.000
_cell.length_c   1.000
_cell.angle_alpha   90.00
_cell.angle_beta   90.00
_cell.angle_gamma   90.00
#
_symmetry.space_group_name_H-M   'P 1'
#
loop_
_entity.id
_entity.type
_entity.pdbx_description
1 polymer ?
#
loop_
_entity_poly.entity_id
_entity_poly.type
_entity_poly.pdbx_seq_one_letter_code
_entity_poly.pdbx_strand_id
1 'polypeptide(L)'
;WEANGLVQLGGSIAIDDYLLMTTFPVNSIDDLEGRKIGAPGPAVTWLKGTGAVGVSGNLTTYNNEIKAGVYDGVIVFASAALPGKLHEVAPYITKMGFGAQYAGSIAANKDWFESQPQVVQKALIDAGETYRVAYQKDLGASVAKFLSIMESQGAKISEASDSMRKRWAAGMDNV
;
A
#
# COMPACT_ATOMS: atom_id res chain seq x y z
N TRP A 1 -12.14 0.15 -17.98
CA TRP A 1 -11.08 0.64 -18.84
C TRP A 1 -11.67 1.18 -20.15
N GLU A 2 -12.38 0.36 -20.92
CA GLU A 2 -12.92 0.75 -22.23
C GLU A 2 -13.85 1.96 -22.17
N ALA A 3 -14.71 2.05 -21.17
CA ALA A 3 -15.60 3.22 -20.96
C ALA A 3 -14.84 4.54 -20.76
N ASN A 4 -13.55 4.47 -20.43
CA ASN A 4 -12.66 5.62 -20.26
C ASN A 4 -11.65 5.77 -21.41
N GLY A 5 -11.89 5.12 -22.57
CA GLY A 5 -10.99 5.20 -23.73
C GLY A 5 -9.64 4.51 -23.52
N LEU A 6 -9.58 3.47 -22.69
CA LEU A 6 -8.36 2.74 -22.37
C LEU A 6 -8.49 1.25 -22.73
N VAL A 7 -7.39 0.66 -23.19
CA VAL A 7 -7.23 -0.79 -23.38
C VAL A 7 -6.27 -1.29 -22.30
N GLN A 8 -6.70 -2.28 -21.53
CA GLN A 8 -5.87 -2.92 -20.52
C GLN A 8 -4.92 -3.93 -21.19
N LEU A 9 -3.64 -3.85 -20.85
CA LEU A 9 -2.60 -4.74 -21.36
C LEU A 9 -2.22 -5.75 -20.27
N GLY A 10 -2.62 -7.01 -20.42
CA GLY A 10 -2.18 -8.12 -19.56
C GLY A 10 -2.83 -8.25 -18.19
N GLY A 11 -3.97 -7.60 -17.93
CA GLY A 11 -4.73 -7.79 -16.69
C GLY A 11 -4.27 -6.95 -15.50
N SER A 12 -4.92 -7.17 -14.35
CA SER A 12 -4.66 -6.39 -13.12
C SER A 12 -3.50 -6.97 -12.31
N ILE A 13 -2.77 -6.09 -11.64
CA ILE A 13 -1.63 -6.39 -10.77
C ILE A 13 -1.99 -5.91 -9.36
N ALA A 14 -2.00 -6.82 -8.38
CA ALA A 14 -2.12 -6.45 -6.98
C ALA A 14 -0.78 -5.92 -6.46
N ILE A 15 -0.83 -4.85 -5.66
CA ILE A 15 0.35 -4.37 -4.91
C ILE A 15 0.52 -5.20 -3.63
N ASP A 16 1.60 -4.94 -2.88
CA ASP A 16 1.85 -5.57 -1.59
C ASP A 16 0.87 -5.10 -0.49
N ASP A 17 0.81 -5.90 0.57
CA ASP A 17 -0.06 -5.69 1.72
C ASP A 17 0.26 -4.38 2.44
N TYR A 18 -0.77 -3.70 2.93
CA TYR A 18 -0.59 -2.47 3.69
C TYR A 18 -0.13 -2.75 5.11
N LEU A 19 0.77 -1.92 5.57
CA LEU A 19 1.37 -1.89 6.90
C LEU A 19 0.89 -0.66 7.65
N LEU A 20 0.85 -0.75 8.97
CA LEU A 20 0.77 0.42 9.84
C LEU A 20 2.18 0.74 10.33
N MET A 21 2.70 1.92 9.98
CA MET A 21 4.01 2.40 10.44
C MET A 21 3.82 3.61 11.36
N THR A 22 4.41 3.56 12.55
CA THR A 22 4.18 4.56 13.59
C THR A 22 5.48 5.00 14.26
N THR A 23 5.45 6.19 14.89
CA THR A 23 6.54 6.73 15.72
C THR A 23 6.57 6.10 17.12
N PHE A 24 5.57 5.31 17.48
CA PHE A 24 5.38 4.68 18.80
C PHE A 24 4.98 3.20 18.61
N PRO A 25 5.20 2.33 19.59
CA PRO A 25 4.78 0.93 19.51
C PRO A 25 3.24 0.82 19.55
N VAL A 26 2.68 -0.06 18.72
CA VAL A 26 1.24 -0.36 18.68
C VAL A 26 1.04 -1.81 19.12
N ASN A 27 0.51 -2.00 20.32
CA ASN A 27 0.22 -3.30 20.92
C ASN A 27 -1.28 -3.61 20.90
N SER A 28 -2.11 -2.56 20.86
CA SER A 28 -3.57 -2.64 20.77
C SER A 28 -4.13 -1.50 19.92
N ILE A 29 -5.42 -1.59 19.54
CA ILE A 29 -6.09 -0.49 18.82
C ILE A 29 -6.17 0.76 19.70
N ASP A 30 -6.26 0.61 21.02
CA ASP A 30 -6.40 1.75 21.95
C ASP A 30 -5.15 2.65 21.95
N ASP A 31 -3.98 2.12 21.52
CA ASP A 31 -2.77 2.92 21.35
C ASP A 31 -2.90 3.97 20.22
N LEU A 32 -3.91 3.81 19.36
CA LEU A 32 -4.19 4.74 18.26
C LEU A 32 -5.14 5.88 18.65
N GLU A 33 -5.73 5.85 19.85
CA GLU A 33 -6.69 6.88 20.29
C GLU A 33 -6.07 8.28 20.21
N GLY A 34 -6.71 9.17 19.45
CA GLY A 34 -6.26 10.55 19.24
C GLY A 34 -5.00 10.71 18.36
N ARG A 35 -4.36 9.61 17.91
CA ARG A 35 -3.18 9.67 17.05
C ARG A 35 -3.54 10.07 15.63
N LYS A 36 -2.72 10.91 15.01
CA LYS A 36 -2.88 11.33 13.62
C LYS A 36 -2.22 10.32 12.70
N ILE A 37 -3.00 9.58 11.96
CA ILE A 37 -2.52 8.55 11.05
C ILE A 37 -2.83 8.96 9.61
N GLY A 38 -1.78 9.13 8.83
CA GLY A 38 -1.88 9.39 7.39
C GLY A 38 -2.22 8.11 6.61
N ALA A 39 -3.11 8.24 5.64
CA ALA A 39 -3.44 7.13 4.75
C ALA A 39 -3.68 7.63 3.32
N PRO A 40 -3.27 6.87 2.27
CA PRO A 40 -3.43 7.32 0.89
C PRO A 40 -4.86 7.14 0.41
N GLY A 41 -5.47 8.23 -0.08
CA GLY A 41 -6.79 8.21 -0.71
C GLY A 41 -7.87 7.54 0.13
N PRO A 42 -8.60 6.54 -0.43
CA PRO A 42 -9.69 5.86 0.27
C PRO A 42 -9.26 5.09 1.53
N ALA A 43 -7.98 4.73 1.68
CA ALA A 43 -7.48 3.97 2.82
C ALA A 43 -7.66 4.72 4.16
N VAL A 44 -7.90 6.02 4.15
CA VAL A 44 -8.23 6.79 5.36
C VAL A 44 -9.48 6.24 6.06
N THR A 45 -10.41 5.65 5.31
CA THR A 45 -11.63 5.07 5.86
C THR A 45 -11.36 3.83 6.73
N TRP A 46 -10.22 3.15 6.52
CA TRP A 46 -9.82 1.99 7.33
C TRP A 46 -9.53 2.35 8.79
N LEU A 47 -9.31 3.63 9.09
CA LEU A 47 -9.08 4.11 10.44
C LEU A 47 -10.37 4.34 11.25
N LYS A 48 -11.54 4.17 10.63
CA LYS A 48 -12.81 4.25 11.36
C LYS A 48 -12.87 3.23 12.49
N GLY A 49 -13.42 3.64 13.63
CA GLY A 49 -13.57 2.78 14.80
C GLY A 49 -12.29 2.49 15.59
N THR A 50 -11.14 3.04 15.17
CA THR A 50 -9.86 2.86 15.89
C THR A 50 -9.56 3.95 16.91
N GLY A 51 -10.34 5.02 16.93
CA GLY A 51 -10.03 6.23 17.73
C GLY A 51 -8.96 7.13 17.10
N ALA A 52 -8.27 6.68 16.05
CA ALA A 52 -7.29 7.50 15.35
C ALA A 52 -7.94 8.64 14.55
N VAL A 53 -7.24 9.75 14.43
CA VAL A 53 -7.58 10.84 13.52
C VAL A 53 -6.98 10.52 12.15
N GLY A 54 -7.80 9.99 11.25
CA GLY A 54 -7.39 9.67 9.88
C GLY A 54 -7.20 10.93 9.04
N VAL A 55 -6.06 11.06 8.38
CA VAL A 55 -5.73 12.19 7.50
C VAL A 55 -5.37 11.66 6.11
N SER A 56 -6.01 12.21 5.07
CA SER A 56 -5.63 11.87 3.71
C SER A 56 -4.25 12.45 3.40
N GLY A 57 -3.32 11.61 2.96
CA GLY A 57 -1.93 11.99 2.73
C GLY A 57 -1.37 11.47 1.41
N ASN A 58 -0.12 11.81 1.14
CA ASN A 58 0.58 11.41 -0.06
C ASN A 58 1.88 10.66 0.29
N LEU A 59 2.11 9.52 -0.38
CA LEU A 59 3.29 8.69 -0.17
C LEU A 59 4.62 9.44 -0.32
N THR A 60 4.67 10.46 -1.19
CA THR A 60 5.90 11.22 -1.46
C THR A 60 6.25 12.23 -0.37
N THR A 61 5.31 12.61 0.50
CA THR A 61 5.48 13.62 1.54
C THR A 61 5.58 13.05 2.95
N TYR A 62 5.18 11.79 3.16
CA TYR A 62 5.07 11.16 4.48
C TYR A 62 6.33 11.28 5.35
N ASN A 63 7.52 11.08 4.78
CA ASN A 63 8.77 11.17 5.56
C ASN A 63 8.94 12.55 6.19
N ASN A 64 8.74 13.61 5.40
CA ASN A 64 8.87 14.98 5.89
C ASN A 64 7.75 15.36 6.85
N GLU A 65 6.53 14.91 6.59
CA GLU A 65 5.36 15.21 7.41
C GLU A 65 5.42 14.51 8.78
N ILE A 66 5.91 13.26 8.84
CA ILE A 66 6.18 12.58 10.11
C ILE A 66 7.28 13.29 10.90
N LYS A 67 8.39 13.67 10.24
CA LYS A 67 9.47 14.46 10.87
C LYS A 67 8.96 15.79 11.44
N ALA A 68 8.04 16.43 10.75
CA ALA A 68 7.44 17.69 11.19
C ALA A 68 6.33 17.51 12.25
N GLY A 69 6.00 16.27 12.64
CA GLY A 69 4.94 15.98 13.61
C GLY A 69 3.52 16.20 13.07
N VAL A 70 3.35 16.20 11.75
CA VAL A 70 2.01 16.27 11.13
C VAL A 70 1.26 14.97 11.33
N TYR A 71 1.99 13.83 11.23
CA TYR A 71 1.47 12.49 11.50
C TYR A 71 2.25 11.80 12.60
N ASP A 72 1.56 11.01 13.42
CA ASP A 72 2.15 10.06 14.37
C ASP A 72 2.46 8.70 13.70
N GLY A 73 1.90 8.49 12.52
CA GLY A 73 2.10 7.27 11.72
C GLY A 73 1.36 7.33 10.40
N VAL A 74 1.53 6.29 9.60
CA VAL A 74 0.93 6.18 8.26
C VAL A 74 0.53 4.74 7.95
N ILE A 75 -0.50 4.59 7.11
CA ILE A 75 -0.81 3.33 6.42
C ILE A 75 -0.09 3.36 5.06
N VAL A 76 0.75 2.38 4.82
CA VAL A 76 1.63 2.33 3.64
C VAL A 76 2.07 0.89 3.36
N PHE A 77 2.46 0.59 2.15
CA PHE A 77 2.97 -0.73 1.75
C PHE A 77 4.51 -0.74 1.69
N ALA A 78 5.14 -1.91 1.85
CA ALA A 78 6.58 -2.06 2.02
C ALA A 78 7.39 -1.54 0.82
N SER A 79 6.87 -1.73 -0.41
CA SER A 79 7.53 -1.28 -1.64
C SER A 79 7.57 0.25 -1.80
N ALA A 80 6.73 0.99 -1.07
CA ALA A 80 6.82 2.45 -0.96
C ALA A 80 7.56 2.90 0.31
N ALA A 81 7.42 2.15 1.40
CA ALA A 81 8.00 2.51 2.69
C ALA A 81 9.53 2.53 2.67
N LEU A 82 10.18 1.53 2.07
CA LEU A 82 11.64 1.45 2.00
C LEU A 82 12.24 2.57 1.16
N PRO A 83 11.84 2.81 -0.11
CA PRO A 83 12.35 3.93 -0.90
C PRO A 83 12.06 5.29 -0.25
N GLY A 84 10.89 5.44 0.39
CA GLY A 84 10.49 6.63 1.13
C GLY A 84 11.23 6.82 2.45
N LYS A 85 12.07 5.85 2.88
CA LYS A 85 12.82 5.85 4.14
C LYS A 85 11.91 6.05 5.35
N LEU A 86 10.70 5.52 5.31
CA LEU A 86 9.71 5.75 6.37
C LEU A 86 10.09 5.06 7.67
N HIS A 87 10.85 3.98 7.62
CA HIS A 87 11.38 3.29 8.81
C HIS A 87 12.35 4.15 9.64
N GLU A 88 12.99 5.17 9.04
CA GLU A 88 13.85 6.11 9.78
C GLU A 88 13.04 7.06 10.69
N VAL A 89 11.79 7.34 10.34
CA VAL A 89 10.93 8.32 11.02
C VAL A 89 9.72 7.69 11.73
N ALA A 90 9.29 6.50 11.28
CA ALA A 90 8.22 5.69 11.87
C ALA A 90 8.71 4.23 11.99
N PRO A 91 9.60 3.94 12.96
CA PRO A 91 10.31 2.66 13.01
C PRO A 91 9.44 1.48 13.49
N TYR A 92 8.26 1.70 14.02
CA TYR A 92 7.38 0.63 14.46
C TYR A 92 6.46 0.22 13.32
N ILE A 93 6.67 -0.99 12.81
CA ILE A 93 5.94 -1.57 11.68
C ILE A 93 5.02 -2.67 12.20
N THR A 94 3.71 -2.48 12.08
CA THR A 94 2.74 -3.50 12.43
C THR A 94 2.10 -4.08 11.17
N LYS A 95 2.27 -5.38 10.97
CA LYS A 95 1.63 -6.13 9.89
C LYS A 95 0.20 -6.45 10.28
N MET A 96 -0.72 -5.66 9.77
CA MET A 96 -2.15 -5.75 10.12
C MET A 96 -2.90 -6.82 9.33
N GLY A 97 -2.43 -7.14 8.11
CA GLY A 97 -3.16 -8.00 7.18
C GLY A 97 -4.36 -7.27 6.55
N PHE A 98 -4.19 -6.01 6.22
CA PHE A 98 -5.24 -5.22 5.53
C PHE A 98 -5.53 -5.70 4.11
N GLY A 99 -4.60 -6.44 3.50
CA GLY A 99 -4.63 -6.74 2.09
C GLY A 99 -4.16 -5.57 1.22
N ALA A 100 -4.25 -5.76 -0.09
CA ALA A 100 -3.91 -4.75 -1.08
C ALA A 100 -5.16 -4.00 -1.53
N GLN A 101 -5.19 -2.69 -1.33
CA GLN A 101 -6.32 -1.85 -1.78
C GLN A 101 -6.23 -1.50 -3.27
N TYR A 102 -5.02 -1.37 -3.79
CA TYR A 102 -4.82 -1.00 -5.18
C TYR A 102 -4.53 -2.21 -6.05
N ALA A 103 -5.27 -2.29 -7.15
CA ALA A 103 -4.89 -3.08 -8.31
C ALA A 103 -4.43 -2.12 -9.40
N GLY A 104 -3.18 -2.24 -9.80
CA GLY A 104 -2.63 -1.51 -10.95
C GLY A 104 -2.86 -2.26 -12.24
N SER A 105 -2.67 -1.58 -13.36
CA SER A 105 -2.62 -2.20 -14.68
C SER A 105 -1.80 -1.35 -15.61
N ILE A 106 -1.18 -1.98 -16.61
CA ILE A 106 -0.65 -1.26 -17.77
C ILE A 106 -1.82 -1.06 -18.73
N ALA A 107 -2.03 0.18 -19.17
CA ALA A 107 -3.08 0.51 -20.12
C ALA A 107 -2.54 1.41 -21.23
N ALA A 108 -3.13 1.28 -22.41
CA ALA A 108 -2.88 2.14 -23.55
C ALA A 108 -4.13 2.97 -23.89
N ASN A 109 -3.94 4.13 -24.50
CA ASN A 109 -5.05 4.86 -25.12
C ASN A 109 -5.68 3.97 -26.20
N LYS A 110 -7.01 3.87 -26.21
CA LYS A 110 -7.75 2.95 -27.08
C LYS A 110 -7.53 3.28 -28.55
N ASP A 111 -7.72 4.53 -28.95
CA ASP A 111 -7.61 4.95 -30.35
C ASP A 111 -6.18 4.72 -30.87
N TRP A 112 -5.19 5.06 -30.03
CA TRP A 112 -3.79 4.77 -30.38
C TRP A 112 -3.54 3.26 -30.53
N PHE A 113 -4.02 2.45 -29.61
CA PHE A 113 -3.82 0.99 -29.63
C PHE A 113 -4.47 0.37 -30.87
N GLU A 114 -5.71 0.76 -31.19
CA GLU A 114 -6.44 0.27 -32.35
C GLU A 114 -5.83 0.74 -33.68
N SER A 115 -5.12 1.88 -33.70
CA SER A 115 -4.38 2.35 -34.87
C SER A 115 -3.10 1.54 -35.17
N GLN A 116 -2.63 0.70 -34.24
CA GLN A 116 -1.45 -0.08 -34.43
C GLN A 116 -1.73 -1.34 -35.28
N PRO A 117 -0.73 -1.86 -36.01
CA PRO A 117 -0.84 -3.17 -36.67
C PRO A 117 -1.18 -4.28 -35.65
N GLN A 118 -1.95 -5.27 -36.09
CA GLN A 118 -2.38 -6.38 -35.20
C GLN A 118 -1.21 -7.10 -34.50
N VAL A 119 -0.08 -7.24 -35.19
CA VAL A 119 1.14 -7.84 -34.60
C VAL A 119 1.66 -7.02 -33.44
N VAL A 120 1.57 -5.69 -33.50
CA VAL A 120 1.96 -4.77 -32.43
C VAL A 120 0.95 -4.84 -31.27
N GLN A 121 -0.33 -4.82 -31.58
CA GLN A 121 -1.39 -4.98 -30.56
C GLN A 121 -1.20 -6.27 -29.76
N LYS A 122 -0.98 -7.38 -30.45
CA LYS A 122 -0.72 -8.67 -29.80
C LYS A 122 0.55 -8.64 -28.94
N ALA A 123 1.63 -8.10 -29.47
CA ALA A 123 2.90 -7.99 -28.73
C ALA A 123 2.76 -7.16 -27.45
N LEU A 124 1.99 -6.08 -27.46
CA LEU A 124 1.71 -5.24 -26.29
C LEU A 124 0.91 -6.00 -25.22
N ILE A 125 -0.12 -6.76 -25.62
CA ILE A 125 -0.89 -7.59 -24.70
C ILE A 125 -0.03 -8.69 -24.10
N ASP A 126 0.76 -9.41 -24.92
CA ASP A 126 1.64 -10.48 -24.47
C ASP A 126 2.73 -9.95 -23.52
N ALA A 127 3.28 -8.77 -23.77
CA ALA A 127 4.23 -8.10 -22.89
C ALA A 127 3.60 -7.69 -21.54
N GLY A 128 2.38 -7.15 -21.57
CA GLY A 128 1.65 -6.80 -20.37
C GLY A 128 1.34 -8.02 -19.50
N GLU A 129 0.95 -9.13 -20.10
CA GLU A 129 0.71 -10.39 -19.37
C GLU A 129 2.01 -10.97 -18.80
N THR A 130 3.10 -10.93 -19.57
CA THR A 130 4.42 -11.35 -19.10
C THR A 130 4.86 -10.54 -17.88
N TYR A 131 4.67 -9.22 -17.94
CA TYR A 131 4.95 -8.33 -16.81
C TYR A 131 4.10 -8.68 -15.59
N ARG A 132 2.79 -8.88 -15.77
CA ARG A 132 1.87 -9.24 -14.68
C ARG A 132 2.32 -10.51 -13.96
N VAL A 133 2.62 -11.56 -14.72
CA VAL A 133 3.06 -12.86 -14.17
C VAL A 133 4.39 -12.72 -13.43
N ALA A 134 5.37 -12.03 -14.03
CA ALA A 134 6.68 -11.80 -13.41
C ALA A 134 6.55 -10.98 -12.12
N TYR A 135 5.79 -9.89 -12.15
CA TYR A 135 5.57 -9.04 -10.98
C TYR A 135 4.95 -9.81 -9.81
N GLN A 136 3.87 -10.56 -10.07
CA GLN A 136 3.20 -11.34 -9.01
C GLN A 136 4.10 -12.43 -8.43
N LYS A 137 4.90 -13.08 -9.26
CA LYS A 137 5.85 -14.10 -8.82
C LYS A 137 6.89 -13.53 -7.86
N ASP A 138 7.40 -12.34 -8.15
CA ASP A 138 8.51 -11.74 -7.42
C ASP A 138 8.04 -10.87 -6.24
N LEU A 139 6.74 -10.51 -6.18
CA LEU A 139 6.22 -9.58 -5.19
C LEU A 139 6.48 -10.04 -3.75
N GLY A 140 6.15 -11.30 -3.43
CA GLY A 140 6.32 -11.82 -2.07
C GLY A 140 7.77 -11.83 -1.59
N ALA A 141 8.69 -12.25 -2.47
CA ALA A 141 10.13 -12.23 -2.17
C ALA A 141 10.66 -10.79 -2.02
N SER A 142 10.18 -9.87 -2.85
CA SER A 142 10.56 -8.46 -2.78
C SER A 142 10.07 -7.81 -1.47
N VAL A 143 8.83 -8.06 -1.06
CA VAL A 143 8.28 -7.55 0.20
C VAL A 143 9.06 -8.07 1.39
N ALA A 144 9.36 -9.38 1.44
CA ALA A 144 10.17 -9.97 2.51
C ALA A 144 11.57 -9.32 2.58
N LYS A 145 12.19 -9.08 1.42
CA LYS A 145 13.49 -8.38 1.33
C LYS A 145 13.40 -6.94 1.84
N PHE A 146 12.36 -6.18 1.46
CA PHE A 146 12.17 -4.80 1.92
C PHE A 146 12.00 -4.73 3.43
N LEU A 147 11.18 -5.60 4.00
CA LEU A 147 11.00 -5.70 5.45
C LEU A 147 12.31 -6.04 6.17
N SER A 148 13.07 -7.04 5.67
CA SER A 148 14.37 -7.41 6.24
C SER A 148 15.39 -6.27 6.18
N ILE A 149 15.41 -5.48 5.12
CA ILE A 149 16.27 -4.29 5.01
C ILE A 149 15.88 -3.26 6.07
N MET A 150 14.59 -2.92 6.18
CA MET A 150 14.11 -1.97 7.17
C MET A 150 14.41 -2.43 8.59
N GLU A 151 14.24 -3.71 8.89
CA GLU A 151 14.56 -4.31 10.18
C GLU A 151 16.06 -4.20 10.50
N SER A 152 16.95 -4.52 9.54
CA SER A 152 18.39 -4.38 9.70
C SER A 152 18.84 -2.93 9.93
N GLN A 153 18.02 -1.97 9.53
CA GLN A 153 18.22 -0.53 9.74
C GLN A 153 17.50 0.01 10.97
N GLY A 154 16.98 -0.87 11.84
CA GLY A 154 16.45 -0.51 13.15
C GLY A 154 14.92 -0.46 13.25
N ALA A 155 14.20 -0.79 12.19
CA ALA A 155 12.75 -0.94 12.29
C ALA A 155 12.37 -2.12 13.22
N LYS A 156 11.26 -1.97 13.93
CA LYS A 156 10.71 -2.98 14.83
C LYS A 156 9.43 -3.53 14.23
N ILE A 157 9.52 -4.73 13.69
CA ILE A 157 8.40 -5.37 12.99
C ILE A 157 7.63 -6.26 13.95
N SER A 158 6.31 -6.10 13.98
CA SER A 158 5.37 -6.91 14.76
C SER A 158 4.19 -7.34 13.90
N GLU A 159 3.50 -8.37 14.34
CA GLU A 159 2.23 -8.78 13.75
C GLU A 159 1.08 -8.43 14.68
N ALA A 160 0.00 -7.90 14.11
CA ALA A 160 -1.22 -7.67 14.86
C ALA A 160 -1.81 -9.01 15.34
N SER A 161 -2.28 -9.06 16.58
CA SER A 161 -2.99 -10.23 17.10
C SER A 161 -4.33 -10.41 16.37
N ASP A 162 -4.86 -11.62 16.39
CA ASP A 162 -6.19 -11.90 15.82
C ASP A 162 -7.30 -11.07 16.47
N SER A 163 -7.20 -10.81 17.78
CA SER A 163 -8.13 -9.95 18.49
C SER A 163 -8.07 -8.50 18.00
N MET A 164 -6.87 -8.00 17.75
CA MET A 164 -6.66 -6.67 17.19
C MET A 164 -7.23 -6.56 15.78
N ARG A 165 -6.95 -7.55 14.92
CA ARG A 165 -7.47 -7.59 13.54
C ARG A 165 -9.01 -7.64 13.52
N LYS A 166 -9.63 -8.49 14.36
CA LYS A 166 -11.09 -8.59 14.46
C LYS A 166 -11.73 -7.28 14.94
N ARG A 167 -11.14 -6.64 15.96
CA ARG A 167 -11.64 -5.36 16.47
C ARG A 167 -11.49 -4.26 15.45
N TRP A 168 -10.38 -4.23 14.70
CA TRP A 168 -10.18 -3.27 13.61
C TRP A 168 -11.20 -3.47 12.51
N ALA A 169 -11.39 -4.71 12.04
CA ALA A 169 -12.36 -5.04 11.01
C ALA A 169 -13.80 -4.67 11.41
N ALA A 170 -14.18 -4.88 12.67
CA ALA A 170 -15.49 -4.50 13.18
C ALA A 170 -15.76 -2.99 13.12
N GLY A 171 -14.71 -2.15 13.18
CA GLY A 171 -14.81 -0.69 13.01
C GLY A 171 -14.96 -0.25 11.56
N MET A 172 -14.69 -1.15 10.60
CA MET A 172 -14.79 -0.87 9.16
C MET A 172 -16.16 -1.23 8.56
N ASP A 173 -17.13 -1.63 9.36
CA ASP A 173 -18.48 -1.96 8.88
C ASP A 173 -19.04 -0.82 8.03
N ASN A 174 -19.47 -1.16 6.81
CA ASN A 174 -20.05 -0.23 5.82
C ASN A 174 -19.07 0.80 5.20
N VAL A 175 -17.83 0.43 4.99
CA VAL A 175 -16.88 1.21 4.17
C VAL A 175 -16.98 0.84 2.70
#